data_8a9e4ddddecac98925edf8a371f9b85a
#
_entry.id   8a9e4ddddecac98925edf8a371f9b85a
#
_cell.length_a   1.000
_cell.length_b   1.000
_cell.length_c   1.000
_cell.angle_alpha   90.00
_cell.angle_beta   90.00
_cell.angle_gamma   90.00
#
_symmetry.space_group_name_H-M   'P 1'
#
loop_
_entity.id
_entity.type
_entity.pdbx_description
1 polymer ?
#
loop_
_entity_poly.entity_id
_entity_poly.type
_entity_poly.pdbx_seq_one_letter_code
_entity_poly.pdbx_strand_id
1 'polypeptide(L)'
;MFTTAFAFFQGKQRVIAAATIGGLASLAPTLGPTVGGWITENYNWHWLFFINVVPGIYIAVAVPLLVKVDSADPTLLRGADYLSILLLAVSLGCLEYTLEEGPRWGWFDDATLTTTAWVALLCGVAFVIRTLRHPQPVMDLRALQDRTFSLGCYFSFMAGVGIFATIYLTPLYLGSVRGFSALEIGLAVFSTGLFQVMSIPFYSWLANRVDLRWLLMAGLIGFAVSMYSFVPITHDWGADQLLLPQAFRGLAQQFAVAPTVTLTLGSLPPARLKLASGLFNLMRNLGGAIGIALCGTVLNDRTNLHYSRLADHLNNANLAMSDFVQRSAANFTVQGISPDAAQTAALKNLSALALREARTQAFSDAFYLIMMGFLLAALLVPLMKKPPAH
;
A
#
# COMPACT_ATOMS: atom_id res chain seq x y z
N MET A 1 14.62 8.35 -11.19
CA MET A 1 13.55 9.35 -11.32
C MET A 1 13.73 10.55 -10.38
N PHE A 2 13.63 10.42 -9.06
CA PHE A 2 13.88 11.53 -8.13
C PHE A 2 15.31 12.09 -8.24
N THR A 3 16.32 11.23 -8.31
CA THR A 3 17.74 11.64 -8.48
C THR A 3 17.93 12.55 -9.68
N THR A 4 17.34 12.20 -10.83
CA THR A 4 17.41 12.99 -12.07
C THR A 4 16.73 14.35 -11.89
N ALA A 5 15.52 14.36 -11.29
CA ALA A 5 14.83 15.63 -11.03
C ALA A 5 15.61 16.54 -10.09
N PHE A 6 16.23 15.98 -9.05
CA PHE A 6 17.03 16.75 -8.11
C PHE A 6 18.40 17.21 -8.68
N ALA A 7 18.86 16.55 -9.75
CA ALA A 7 20.06 16.97 -10.46
C ALA A 7 19.80 18.17 -11.42
N PHE A 8 18.63 18.19 -12.08
CA PHE A 8 18.31 19.21 -13.08
C PHE A 8 17.58 20.43 -12.51
N PHE A 9 16.76 20.25 -11.46
CA PHE A 9 15.95 21.34 -10.91
C PHE A 9 16.52 21.86 -9.58
N GLN A 10 16.44 23.19 -9.38
CA GLN A 10 16.89 23.84 -8.15
C GLN A 10 15.80 24.74 -7.56
N GLY A 11 15.90 25.05 -6.26
CA GLY A 11 14.99 25.95 -5.58
C GLY A 11 13.51 25.54 -5.70
N LYS A 12 12.64 26.50 -6.06
CA LYS A 12 11.19 26.28 -6.17
C LYS A 12 10.81 25.25 -7.23
N GLN A 13 11.57 25.15 -8.32
CA GLN A 13 11.31 24.17 -9.38
C GLN A 13 11.54 22.74 -8.89
N ARG A 14 12.47 22.53 -7.96
CA ARG A 14 12.73 21.22 -7.33
C ARG A 14 11.52 20.69 -6.56
N VAL A 15 10.83 21.57 -5.83
CA VAL A 15 9.60 21.24 -5.09
C VAL A 15 8.48 20.82 -6.04
N ILE A 16 8.30 21.59 -7.13
CA ILE A 16 7.28 21.29 -8.14
C ILE A 16 7.60 19.96 -8.84
N ALA A 17 8.85 19.76 -9.26
CA ALA A 17 9.29 18.52 -9.88
C ALA A 17 9.09 17.31 -8.96
N ALA A 18 9.46 17.41 -7.68
CA ALA A 18 9.25 16.37 -6.69
C ALA A 18 7.76 16.06 -6.48
N ALA A 19 6.90 17.11 -6.41
CA ALA A 19 5.46 16.97 -6.28
C ALA A 19 4.83 16.28 -7.49
N THR A 20 5.22 16.69 -8.71
CA THR A 20 4.72 16.11 -9.96
C THR A 20 5.15 14.63 -10.07
N ILE A 21 6.42 14.34 -9.84
CA ILE A 21 6.95 12.96 -9.90
C ILE A 21 6.29 12.07 -8.85
N GLY A 22 6.19 12.57 -7.60
CA GLY A 22 5.54 11.85 -6.51
C GLY A 22 4.05 11.60 -6.79
N GLY A 23 3.36 12.62 -7.31
CA GLY A 23 1.97 12.53 -7.72
C GLY A 23 1.74 11.49 -8.83
N LEU A 24 2.52 11.55 -9.90
CA LEU A 24 2.44 10.59 -11.02
C LEU A 24 2.78 9.16 -10.58
N ALA A 25 3.81 8.99 -9.74
CA ALA A 25 4.19 7.68 -9.23
C ALA A 25 3.10 7.03 -8.36
N SER A 26 2.33 7.85 -7.65
CA SER A 26 1.23 7.36 -6.81
C SER A 26 -0.09 7.24 -7.58
N LEU A 27 -0.21 7.92 -8.73
CA LEU A 27 -1.39 7.83 -9.61
C LEU A 27 -1.48 6.46 -10.30
N ALA A 28 -0.35 5.93 -10.76
CA ALA A 28 -0.33 4.67 -11.50
C ALA A 28 -0.97 3.50 -10.74
N PRO A 29 -0.65 3.24 -9.45
CA PRO A 29 -1.34 2.23 -8.65
C PRO A 29 -2.84 2.47 -8.49
N THR A 30 -3.27 3.74 -8.52
CA THR A 30 -4.69 4.09 -8.35
C THR A 30 -5.48 3.90 -9.65
N LEU A 31 -4.86 4.17 -10.80
CA LEU A 31 -5.48 3.91 -12.11
C LEU A 31 -5.46 2.42 -12.49
N GLY A 32 -4.51 1.68 -11.94
CA GLY A 32 -4.32 0.25 -12.24
C GLY A 32 -5.61 -0.57 -12.14
N PRO A 33 -6.34 -0.54 -11.03
CA PRO A 33 -7.59 -1.28 -10.87
C PRO A 33 -8.67 -0.90 -11.89
N THR A 34 -8.78 0.38 -12.27
CA THR A 34 -9.77 0.86 -13.25
C THR A 34 -9.46 0.35 -14.65
N VAL A 35 -8.22 0.55 -15.09
CA VAL A 35 -7.76 0.09 -16.41
C VAL A 35 -7.74 -1.43 -16.45
N GLY A 36 -7.27 -2.06 -15.38
CA GLY A 36 -7.22 -3.52 -15.25
C GLY A 36 -8.61 -4.15 -15.24
N GLY A 37 -9.55 -3.56 -14.51
CA GLY A 37 -10.95 -3.99 -14.48
C GLY A 37 -11.59 -3.93 -15.87
N TRP A 38 -11.43 -2.80 -16.56
CA TRP A 38 -11.95 -2.64 -17.93
C TRP A 38 -11.36 -3.66 -18.92
N ILE A 39 -10.04 -3.88 -18.85
CA ILE A 39 -9.36 -4.87 -19.69
C ILE A 39 -9.87 -6.29 -19.41
N THR A 40 -10.01 -6.64 -18.13
CA THR A 40 -10.41 -7.99 -17.73
C THR A 40 -11.84 -8.31 -18.14
N GLU A 41 -12.75 -7.33 -18.09
CA GLU A 41 -14.15 -7.53 -18.52
C GLU A 41 -14.34 -7.53 -20.03
N ASN A 42 -13.60 -6.68 -20.77
CA ASN A 42 -13.78 -6.55 -22.22
C ASN A 42 -12.91 -7.50 -23.06
N TYR A 43 -11.82 -7.98 -22.47
CA TYR A 43 -10.87 -8.89 -23.13
C TYR A 43 -10.62 -10.11 -22.24
N ASN A 44 -9.36 -10.28 -21.77
CA ASN A 44 -8.98 -11.30 -20.80
C ASN A 44 -7.79 -10.82 -19.95
N TRP A 45 -7.52 -11.55 -18.87
CA TRP A 45 -6.46 -11.18 -17.92
C TRP A 45 -5.05 -11.15 -18.54
N HIS A 46 -4.78 -11.84 -19.65
CA HIS A 46 -3.47 -11.81 -20.32
C HIS A 46 -3.12 -10.41 -20.84
N TRP A 47 -4.10 -9.63 -21.25
CA TRP A 47 -3.91 -8.26 -21.72
C TRP A 47 -3.37 -7.31 -20.64
N LEU A 48 -3.53 -7.64 -19.36
CA LEU A 48 -2.93 -6.89 -18.26
C LEU A 48 -1.38 -6.89 -18.36
N PHE A 49 -0.81 -7.93 -18.93
CA PHE A 49 0.63 -8.02 -19.17
C PHE A 49 1.01 -7.38 -20.51
N PHE A 50 0.26 -7.67 -21.57
CA PHE A 50 0.58 -7.17 -22.91
C PHE A 50 0.50 -5.65 -23.05
N ILE A 51 -0.39 -4.97 -22.29
CA ILE A 51 -0.48 -3.52 -22.32
C ILE A 51 0.84 -2.82 -21.95
N ASN A 52 1.69 -3.48 -21.15
CA ASN A 52 2.98 -2.94 -20.73
C ASN A 52 4.09 -3.08 -21.78
N VAL A 53 3.88 -3.92 -22.82
CA VAL A 53 4.92 -4.19 -23.84
C VAL A 53 5.20 -2.92 -24.66
N VAL A 54 4.16 -2.24 -25.14
CA VAL A 54 4.32 -1.04 -25.98
C VAL A 54 5.01 0.11 -25.22
N PRO A 55 4.52 0.53 -24.02
CA PRO A 55 5.23 1.53 -23.22
C PRO A 55 6.63 1.10 -22.81
N GLY A 56 6.84 -0.20 -22.51
CA GLY A 56 8.12 -0.74 -22.14
C GLY A 56 9.16 -0.61 -23.29
N ILE A 57 8.79 -1.00 -24.50
CA ILE A 57 9.65 -0.83 -25.68
C ILE A 57 9.92 0.66 -25.94
N TYR A 58 8.88 1.50 -25.87
CA TYR A 58 9.05 2.96 -26.06
C TYR A 58 10.05 3.54 -25.05
N ILE A 59 9.94 3.21 -23.77
CA ILE A 59 10.86 3.68 -22.74
C ILE A 59 12.27 3.14 -22.97
N ALA A 60 12.42 1.85 -23.29
CA ALA A 60 13.70 1.22 -23.56
C ALA A 60 14.46 1.87 -24.72
N VAL A 61 13.76 2.38 -25.73
CA VAL A 61 14.33 3.09 -26.87
C VAL A 61 14.51 4.59 -26.57
N ALA A 62 13.50 5.25 -26.03
CA ALA A 62 13.49 6.69 -25.83
C ALA A 62 14.50 7.15 -24.77
N VAL A 63 14.65 6.39 -23.66
CA VAL A 63 15.55 6.81 -22.57
C VAL A 63 17.01 6.89 -23.03
N PRO A 64 17.62 5.89 -23.68
CA PRO A 64 19.00 5.99 -24.15
C PRO A 64 19.22 7.08 -25.21
N LEU A 65 18.19 7.39 -26.02
CA LEU A 65 18.29 8.38 -27.08
C LEU A 65 18.15 9.83 -26.57
N LEU A 66 17.24 10.04 -25.62
CA LEU A 66 16.84 11.39 -25.19
C LEU A 66 17.48 11.83 -23.87
N VAL A 67 17.83 10.88 -22.99
CA VAL A 67 18.30 11.18 -21.63
C VAL A 67 19.81 10.94 -21.52
N LYS A 68 20.59 12.02 -21.68
CA LYS A 68 22.04 12.00 -21.50
C LYS A 68 22.39 12.64 -20.14
N VAL A 69 22.32 11.85 -19.06
CA VAL A 69 22.60 12.33 -17.68
C VAL A 69 24.01 12.02 -17.26
N ASP A 70 24.49 10.83 -17.56
CA ASP A 70 25.82 10.33 -17.20
C ASP A 70 26.50 9.69 -18.43
N SER A 71 27.81 9.79 -18.53
CA SER A 71 28.60 8.97 -19.44
C SER A 71 28.67 7.53 -18.93
N ALA A 72 28.55 6.55 -19.83
CA ALA A 72 28.73 5.16 -19.45
C ALA A 72 30.17 4.92 -18.97
N ASP A 73 30.31 4.49 -17.72
CA ASP A 73 31.60 4.12 -17.13
C ASP A 73 31.64 2.63 -16.83
N PRO A 74 32.21 1.81 -17.73
CA PRO A 74 32.32 0.36 -17.55
C PRO A 74 33.19 -0.05 -16.36
N THR A 75 34.03 0.87 -15.82
CA THR A 75 34.90 0.55 -14.69
C THR A 75 34.09 0.37 -13.40
N LEU A 76 32.92 1.02 -13.28
CA LEU A 76 32.00 0.85 -12.16
C LEU A 76 31.45 -0.58 -12.06
N LEU A 77 31.31 -1.28 -13.21
CA LEU A 77 30.86 -2.67 -13.21
C LEU A 77 31.91 -3.62 -12.64
N ARG A 78 33.22 -3.33 -12.84
CA ARG A 78 34.29 -4.18 -12.31
C ARG A 78 34.44 -4.06 -10.80
N GLY A 79 34.05 -2.93 -10.20
CA GLY A 79 34.06 -2.69 -8.76
C GLY A 79 32.73 -2.98 -8.04
N ALA A 80 31.71 -3.39 -8.77
CA ALA A 80 30.39 -3.61 -8.19
C ALA A 80 30.36 -4.82 -7.25
N ASP A 81 29.71 -4.65 -6.11
CA ASP A 81 29.54 -5.71 -5.11
C ASP A 81 28.36 -6.63 -5.48
N TYR A 82 28.60 -7.52 -6.44
CA TYR A 82 27.60 -8.48 -6.92
C TYR A 82 27.05 -9.39 -5.82
N LEU A 83 27.86 -9.71 -4.81
CA LEU A 83 27.41 -10.54 -3.70
C LEU A 83 26.39 -9.80 -2.82
N SER A 84 26.59 -8.50 -2.56
CA SER A 84 25.60 -7.70 -1.85
C SER A 84 24.30 -7.57 -2.64
N ILE A 85 24.37 -7.45 -3.98
CA ILE A 85 23.18 -7.43 -4.83
C ILE A 85 22.41 -8.77 -4.72
N LEU A 86 23.12 -9.90 -4.79
CA LEU A 86 22.54 -11.23 -4.66
C LEU A 86 21.90 -11.43 -3.27
N LEU A 87 22.63 -11.08 -2.20
CA LEU A 87 22.11 -11.19 -0.83
C LEU A 87 20.87 -10.34 -0.62
N LEU A 88 20.86 -9.11 -1.15
CA LEU A 88 19.69 -8.24 -1.10
C LEU A 88 18.50 -8.84 -1.88
N ALA A 89 18.73 -9.33 -3.10
CA ALA A 89 17.68 -9.91 -3.95
C ALA A 89 17.07 -11.16 -3.29
N VAL A 90 17.90 -12.07 -2.76
CA VAL A 90 17.42 -13.27 -2.05
C VAL A 90 16.69 -12.88 -0.78
N SER A 91 17.24 -11.95 0.02
CA SER A 91 16.62 -11.49 1.25
C SER A 91 15.24 -10.88 1.00
N LEU A 92 15.14 -9.95 0.04
CA LEU A 92 13.86 -9.28 -0.27
C LEU A 92 12.87 -10.24 -0.92
N GLY A 93 13.32 -11.11 -1.84
CA GLY A 93 12.43 -12.10 -2.48
C GLY A 93 11.85 -13.11 -1.49
N CYS A 94 12.68 -13.64 -0.58
CA CYS A 94 12.20 -14.53 0.47
C CYS A 94 11.31 -13.80 1.50
N LEU A 95 11.63 -12.54 1.83
CA LEU A 95 10.81 -11.73 2.71
C LEU A 95 9.43 -11.44 2.10
N GLU A 96 9.39 -11.02 0.83
CA GLU A 96 8.15 -10.76 0.10
C GLU A 96 7.27 -12.00 0.06
N TYR A 97 7.83 -13.14 -0.32
CA TYR A 97 7.11 -14.43 -0.31
C TYR A 97 6.55 -14.77 1.08
N THR A 98 7.35 -14.61 2.13
CA THR A 98 6.92 -14.87 3.51
C THR A 98 5.78 -13.93 3.94
N LEU A 99 5.86 -12.64 3.56
CA LEU A 99 4.85 -11.65 3.90
C LEU A 99 3.55 -11.85 3.11
N GLU A 100 3.63 -12.24 1.84
CA GLU A 100 2.48 -12.45 0.97
C GLU A 100 1.69 -13.71 1.35
N GLU A 101 2.38 -14.83 1.58
CA GLU A 101 1.75 -16.11 1.88
C GLU A 101 1.50 -16.34 3.38
N GLY A 102 2.17 -15.58 4.26
CA GLY A 102 2.05 -15.71 5.71
C GLY A 102 0.63 -15.70 6.24
N PRO A 103 -0.21 -14.71 5.90
CA PRO A 103 -1.60 -14.63 6.36
C PRO A 103 -2.45 -15.83 5.92
N ARG A 104 -2.11 -16.44 4.78
CA ARG A 104 -2.85 -17.57 4.21
C ARG A 104 -2.52 -18.91 4.88
N TRP A 105 -1.25 -19.12 5.23
CA TRP A 105 -0.74 -20.41 5.70
C TRP A 105 -0.45 -20.43 7.21
N GLY A 106 -0.94 -19.46 7.97
CA GLY A 106 -0.73 -19.41 9.42
C GLY A 106 0.71 -19.07 9.84
N TRP A 107 1.45 -18.35 8.97
CA TRP A 107 2.81 -17.89 9.24
C TRP A 107 3.78 -19.06 9.48
N PHE A 108 4.32 -19.18 10.68
CA PHE A 108 5.36 -20.16 11.02
C PHE A 108 4.85 -21.59 11.25
N ASP A 109 3.56 -21.84 11.07
CA ASP A 109 3.00 -23.20 11.09
C ASP A 109 3.40 -23.97 9.82
N ASP A 110 3.72 -23.27 8.72
CA ASP A 110 4.23 -23.85 7.48
C ASP A 110 5.76 -23.89 7.47
N ALA A 111 6.34 -25.06 7.16
CA ALA A 111 7.79 -25.24 7.13
C ALA A 111 8.47 -24.44 6.00
N THR A 112 7.79 -24.23 4.87
CA THR A 112 8.32 -23.46 3.75
C THR A 112 8.42 -21.98 4.13
N LEU A 113 7.38 -21.44 4.77
CA LEU A 113 7.38 -20.05 5.24
C LEU A 113 8.44 -19.83 6.33
N THR A 114 8.57 -20.77 7.26
CA THR A 114 9.62 -20.71 8.29
C THR A 114 11.01 -20.73 7.66
N THR A 115 11.27 -21.58 6.67
CA THR A 115 12.58 -21.63 6.00
C THR A 115 12.85 -20.37 5.18
N THR A 116 11.87 -19.85 4.43
CA THR A 116 12.03 -18.60 3.66
C THR A 116 12.24 -17.40 4.57
N ALA A 117 11.58 -17.33 5.73
CA ALA A 117 11.80 -16.28 6.72
C ALA A 117 13.24 -16.29 7.27
N TRP A 118 13.77 -17.50 7.60
CA TRP A 118 15.17 -17.63 8.04
C TRP A 118 16.16 -17.24 6.94
N VAL A 119 15.93 -17.66 5.70
CA VAL A 119 16.78 -17.26 4.55
C VAL A 119 16.75 -15.75 4.36
N ALA A 120 15.55 -15.13 4.41
CA ALA A 120 15.40 -13.68 4.33
C ALA A 120 16.21 -12.96 5.41
N LEU A 121 16.09 -13.40 6.66
CA LEU A 121 16.80 -12.83 7.80
C LEU A 121 18.32 -12.97 7.66
N LEU A 122 18.82 -14.16 7.39
CA LEU A 122 20.26 -14.45 7.31
C LEU A 122 20.91 -13.68 6.14
N CYS A 123 20.27 -13.71 4.96
CA CYS A 123 20.76 -12.96 3.80
C CYS A 123 20.68 -11.44 4.04
N GLY A 124 19.65 -10.95 4.72
CA GLY A 124 19.50 -9.55 5.08
C GLY A 124 20.57 -9.07 6.05
N VAL A 125 20.85 -9.85 7.10
CA VAL A 125 21.93 -9.57 8.05
C VAL A 125 23.30 -9.60 7.35
N ALA A 126 23.56 -10.62 6.52
CA ALA A 126 24.80 -10.71 5.75
C ALA A 126 24.96 -9.51 4.79
N PHE A 127 23.89 -9.09 4.11
CA PHE A 127 23.84 -7.89 3.28
C PHE A 127 24.21 -6.63 4.07
N VAL A 128 23.60 -6.40 5.22
CA VAL A 128 23.86 -5.22 6.06
C VAL A 128 25.33 -5.19 6.52
N ILE A 129 25.82 -6.31 7.05
CA ILE A 129 27.23 -6.41 7.52
C ILE A 129 28.20 -6.14 6.37
N ARG A 130 27.96 -6.74 5.21
CA ARG A 130 28.81 -6.57 4.04
C ARG A 130 28.76 -5.13 3.50
N THR A 131 27.57 -4.57 3.34
CA THR A 131 27.37 -3.19 2.84
C THR A 131 28.04 -2.14 3.74
N LEU A 132 28.07 -2.36 5.06
CA LEU A 132 28.78 -1.46 6.00
C LEU A 132 30.30 -1.57 5.91
N ARG A 133 30.85 -2.71 5.45
CA ARG A 133 32.30 -2.98 5.37
C ARG A 133 32.88 -2.75 3.98
N HIS A 134 32.05 -2.86 2.91
CA HIS A 134 32.54 -2.76 1.54
C HIS A 134 32.87 -1.30 1.19
N PRO A 135 34.00 -1.05 0.48
CA PRO A 135 34.41 0.30 0.10
C PRO A 135 33.49 0.98 -0.92
N GLN A 136 32.84 0.19 -1.79
CA GLN A 136 31.87 0.66 -2.78
C GLN A 136 30.52 -0.02 -2.53
N PRO A 137 29.72 0.44 -1.53
CA PRO A 137 28.48 -0.21 -1.18
C PRO A 137 27.42 0.03 -2.25
N VAL A 138 26.52 -0.96 -2.44
CA VAL A 138 25.36 -0.85 -3.35
C VAL A 138 24.36 0.18 -2.84
N MET A 139 24.31 0.39 -1.52
CA MET A 139 23.35 1.26 -0.87
C MET A 139 24.01 2.00 0.30
N ASP A 140 23.71 3.29 0.48
CA ASP A 140 24.30 4.07 1.56
C ASP A 140 23.52 3.92 2.88
N LEU A 141 23.75 2.81 3.59
CA LEU A 141 23.17 2.58 4.92
C LEU A 141 23.67 3.58 5.97
N ARG A 142 24.85 4.17 5.78
CA ARG A 142 25.38 5.19 6.70
C ARG A 142 24.58 6.49 6.65
N ALA A 143 23.79 6.72 5.60
CA ALA A 143 22.87 7.85 5.55
C ALA A 143 21.82 7.81 6.67
N LEU A 144 21.48 6.62 7.21
CA LEU A 144 20.57 6.47 8.34
C LEU A 144 21.10 7.09 9.65
N GLN A 145 22.37 7.43 9.73
CA GLN A 145 22.93 8.17 10.87
C GLN A 145 22.45 9.63 10.89
N ASP A 146 22.08 10.18 9.73
CA ASP A 146 21.42 11.49 9.69
C ASP A 146 19.96 11.34 10.18
N ARG A 147 19.62 12.08 11.23
CA ARG A 147 18.31 12.03 11.87
C ARG A 147 17.17 12.38 10.91
N THR A 148 17.40 13.39 10.04
CA THR A 148 16.37 13.83 9.09
C THR A 148 16.13 12.79 8.02
N PHE A 149 17.20 12.18 7.50
CA PHE A 149 17.11 11.10 6.53
C PHE A 149 16.47 9.84 7.14
N SER A 150 16.85 9.46 8.35
CA SER A 150 16.27 8.28 9.03
C SER A 150 14.77 8.44 9.30
N LEU A 151 14.35 9.60 9.82
CA LEU A 151 12.92 9.91 9.98
C LEU A 151 12.19 9.96 8.64
N GLY A 152 12.82 10.50 7.61
CA GLY A 152 12.27 10.51 6.26
C GLY A 152 12.09 9.10 5.68
N CYS A 153 13.02 8.18 5.91
CA CYS A 153 12.88 6.77 5.58
C CYS A 153 11.71 6.12 6.33
N TYR A 154 11.53 6.43 7.62
CA TYR A 154 10.38 5.98 8.40
C TYR A 154 9.06 6.52 7.83
N PHE A 155 8.97 7.82 7.47
CA PHE A 155 7.77 8.36 6.85
C PHE A 155 7.52 7.79 5.46
N SER A 156 8.58 7.48 4.70
CA SER A 156 8.46 6.78 3.42
C SER A 156 7.90 5.36 3.61
N PHE A 157 8.36 4.65 4.64
CA PHE A 157 7.83 3.35 5.05
C PHE A 157 6.34 3.46 5.42
N MET A 158 5.95 4.41 6.27
CA MET A 158 4.55 4.62 6.66
C MET A 158 3.67 5.01 5.46
N ALA A 159 4.18 5.84 4.54
CA ALA A 159 3.47 6.14 3.30
C ALA A 159 3.27 4.87 2.45
N GLY A 160 4.27 3.99 2.40
CA GLY A 160 4.15 2.67 1.78
C GLY A 160 3.04 1.83 2.41
N VAL A 161 3.05 1.69 3.75
CA VAL A 161 1.98 1.00 4.50
C VAL A 161 0.60 1.53 4.09
N GLY A 162 0.39 2.84 4.16
CA GLY A 162 -0.92 3.43 3.88
C GLY A 162 -1.38 3.25 2.44
N ILE A 163 -0.49 3.52 1.47
CA ILE A 163 -0.82 3.44 0.05
C ILE A 163 -1.18 2.00 -0.35
N PHE A 164 -0.29 1.06 -0.07
CA PHE A 164 -0.46 -0.32 -0.54
C PHE A 164 -1.53 -1.08 0.25
N ALA A 165 -1.62 -0.88 1.57
CA ALA A 165 -2.68 -1.49 2.35
C ALA A 165 -4.08 -1.04 1.90
N THR A 166 -4.27 0.24 1.59
CA THR A 166 -5.58 0.73 1.12
C THR A 166 -5.89 0.32 -0.31
N ILE A 167 -4.87 0.21 -1.19
CA ILE A 167 -5.01 -0.37 -2.53
C ILE A 167 -5.41 -1.85 -2.45
N TYR A 168 -4.99 -2.57 -1.41
CA TYR A 168 -5.37 -3.95 -1.16
C TYR A 168 -6.76 -4.07 -0.52
N LEU A 169 -7.01 -3.34 0.57
CA LEU A 169 -8.25 -3.47 1.37
C LEU A 169 -9.51 -3.05 0.61
N THR A 170 -9.47 -1.91 -0.10
CA THR A 170 -10.69 -1.35 -0.72
C THR A 170 -11.23 -2.24 -1.85
N PRO A 171 -10.43 -2.71 -2.83
CA PRO A 171 -10.91 -3.67 -3.82
C PRO A 171 -11.33 -5.01 -3.22
N LEU A 172 -10.60 -5.50 -2.21
CA LEU A 172 -10.92 -6.77 -1.56
C LEU A 172 -12.28 -6.70 -0.84
N TYR A 173 -12.58 -5.59 -0.17
CA TYR A 173 -13.89 -5.34 0.43
C TYR A 173 -15.00 -5.33 -0.64
N LEU A 174 -14.84 -4.54 -1.69
CA LEU A 174 -15.83 -4.43 -2.76
C LEU A 174 -16.09 -5.77 -3.46
N GLY A 175 -15.03 -6.55 -3.70
CA GLY A 175 -15.16 -7.89 -4.32
C GLY A 175 -15.75 -8.94 -3.37
N SER A 176 -15.23 -9.04 -2.13
CA SER A 176 -15.57 -10.14 -1.22
C SER A 176 -16.84 -9.92 -0.39
N VAL A 177 -17.18 -8.65 -0.08
CA VAL A 177 -18.38 -8.30 0.72
C VAL A 177 -19.54 -7.85 -0.15
N ARG A 178 -19.25 -7.02 -1.18
CA ARG A 178 -20.26 -6.46 -2.07
C ARG A 178 -20.51 -7.28 -3.33
N GLY A 179 -19.53 -8.11 -3.75
CA GLY A 179 -19.63 -8.88 -4.99
C GLY A 179 -19.51 -8.04 -6.27
N PHE A 180 -18.84 -6.88 -6.19
CA PHE A 180 -18.63 -6.00 -7.35
C PHE A 180 -17.75 -6.65 -8.39
N SER A 181 -18.02 -6.38 -9.67
CA SER A 181 -17.17 -6.77 -10.79
C SER A 181 -15.83 -6.00 -10.78
N ALA A 182 -14.86 -6.48 -11.54
CA ALA A 182 -13.55 -5.84 -11.61
C ALA A 182 -13.63 -4.39 -12.11
N LEU A 183 -14.53 -4.09 -13.05
CA LEU A 183 -14.76 -2.74 -13.55
C LEU A 183 -15.44 -1.83 -12.52
N GLU A 184 -16.46 -2.32 -11.84
CA GLU A 184 -17.13 -1.57 -10.77
C GLU A 184 -16.17 -1.22 -9.65
N ILE A 185 -15.30 -2.17 -9.24
CA ILE A 185 -14.22 -1.92 -8.28
C ILE A 185 -13.27 -0.83 -8.80
N GLY A 186 -12.84 -0.95 -10.05
CA GLY A 186 -11.96 0.01 -10.68
C GLY A 186 -12.53 1.43 -10.68
N LEU A 187 -13.81 1.57 -11.06
CA LEU A 187 -14.50 2.86 -11.06
C LEU A 187 -14.68 3.43 -9.65
N ALA A 188 -14.98 2.57 -8.66
CA ALA A 188 -15.12 3.01 -7.27
C ALA A 188 -13.81 3.58 -6.72
N VAL A 189 -12.65 2.94 -6.98
CA VAL A 189 -11.35 3.40 -6.47
C VAL A 189 -10.72 4.53 -7.29
N PHE A 190 -11.20 4.79 -8.52
CA PHE A 190 -10.72 5.86 -9.40
C PHE A 190 -10.77 7.24 -8.75
N SER A 191 -11.78 7.47 -7.90
CA SER A 191 -11.96 8.74 -7.18
C SER A 191 -10.72 9.15 -6.39
N THR A 192 -9.99 8.22 -5.78
CA THR A 192 -8.75 8.53 -5.06
C THR A 192 -7.70 9.19 -5.98
N GLY A 193 -7.48 8.63 -7.19
CA GLY A 193 -6.53 9.19 -8.16
C GLY A 193 -6.94 10.57 -8.63
N LEU A 194 -8.22 10.77 -8.90
CA LEU A 194 -8.76 12.06 -9.31
C LEU A 194 -8.46 13.15 -8.26
N PHE A 195 -8.82 12.91 -7.00
CA PHE A 195 -8.56 13.87 -5.92
C PHE A 195 -7.07 14.06 -5.61
N GLN A 196 -6.26 13.02 -5.81
CA GLN A 196 -4.82 13.14 -5.69
C GLN A 196 -4.23 14.06 -6.75
N VAL A 197 -4.64 13.94 -8.02
CA VAL A 197 -4.19 14.85 -9.10
C VAL A 197 -4.64 16.28 -8.82
N MET A 198 -5.88 16.47 -8.41
CA MET A 198 -6.41 17.79 -8.04
C MET A 198 -5.65 18.41 -6.86
N SER A 199 -5.05 17.62 -5.99
CA SER A 199 -4.26 18.14 -4.86
C SER A 199 -2.87 18.64 -5.26
N ILE A 200 -2.31 18.25 -6.40
CA ILE A 200 -0.94 18.64 -6.83
C ILE A 200 -0.75 20.15 -6.92
N PRO A 201 -1.58 20.92 -7.67
CA PRO A 201 -1.41 22.37 -7.75
C PRO A 201 -1.61 23.05 -6.40
N PHE A 202 -2.57 22.59 -5.59
CA PHE A 202 -2.81 23.13 -4.27
C PHE A 202 -1.62 22.89 -3.32
N TYR A 203 -1.10 21.66 -3.31
CA TYR A 203 0.12 21.33 -2.58
C TYR A 203 1.30 22.21 -3.04
N SER A 204 1.53 22.34 -4.35
CA SER A 204 2.66 23.08 -4.89
C SER A 204 2.59 24.58 -4.52
N TRP A 205 1.39 25.16 -4.49
CA TRP A 205 1.16 26.53 -4.05
C TRP A 205 1.46 26.70 -2.56
N LEU A 206 0.99 25.76 -1.72
CA LEU A 206 1.16 25.82 -0.27
C LEU A 206 2.60 25.51 0.17
N ALA A 207 3.28 24.58 -0.52
CA ALA A 207 4.65 24.19 -0.23
C ALA A 207 5.68 25.31 -0.40
N ASN A 208 5.33 26.35 -1.19
CA ASN A 208 6.16 27.55 -1.35
C ASN A 208 5.92 28.62 -0.26
N ARG A 209 4.93 28.42 0.62
CA ARG A 209 4.50 29.42 1.62
C ARG A 209 4.61 28.90 3.07
N VAL A 210 4.52 27.60 3.24
CA VAL A 210 4.48 26.94 4.56
C VAL A 210 5.66 25.97 4.71
N ASP A 211 6.16 25.81 5.93
CA ASP A 211 7.21 24.82 6.21
C ASP A 211 6.70 23.42 5.88
N LEU A 212 7.49 22.69 5.08
CA LEU A 212 7.17 21.35 4.58
C LEU A 212 6.88 20.32 5.69
N ARG A 213 7.39 20.55 6.91
CA ARG A 213 7.11 19.68 8.06
C ARG A 213 5.66 19.76 8.49
N TRP A 214 5.08 20.96 8.49
CA TRP A 214 3.66 21.15 8.80
C TRP A 214 2.76 20.56 7.73
N LEU A 215 3.19 20.64 6.45
CA LEU A 215 2.48 19.98 5.35
C LEU A 215 2.53 18.46 5.49
N LEU A 216 3.69 17.91 5.85
CA LEU A 216 3.82 16.48 6.13
C LEU A 216 2.91 16.05 7.28
N MET A 217 2.92 16.79 8.38
CA MET A 217 2.05 16.50 9.52
C MET A 217 0.57 16.55 9.14
N ALA A 218 0.16 17.58 8.40
CA ALA A 218 -1.20 17.69 7.89
C ALA A 218 -1.57 16.53 6.95
N GLY A 219 -0.63 16.09 6.10
CA GLY A 219 -0.80 14.93 5.24
C GLY A 219 -1.01 13.63 6.03
N LEU A 220 -0.18 13.37 7.05
CA LEU A 220 -0.30 12.18 7.88
C LEU A 220 -1.60 12.18 8.71
N ILE A 221 -1.96 13.32 9.31
CA ILE A 221 -3.24 13.47 10.02
C ILE A 221 -4.41 13.32 9.04
N GLY A 222 -4.35 13.95 7.88
CA GLY A 222 -5.38 13.83 6.84
C GLY A 222 -5.55 12.39 6.37
N PHE A 223 -4.45 11.62 6.26
CA PHE A 223 -4.51 10.20 5.95
C PHE A 223 -5.17 9.41 7.09
N ALA A 224 -4.84 9.72 8.35
CA ALA A 224 -5.50 9.12 9.51
C ALA A 224 -7.01 9.42 9.55
N VAL A 225 -7.41 10.67 9.27
CA VAL A 225 -8.83 11.06 9.16
C VAL A 225 -9.53 10.31 8.04
N SER A 226 -8.86 10.14 6.89
CA SER A 226 -9.39 9.30 5.81
C SER A 226 -9.62 7.86 6.29
N MET A 227 -8.64 7.25 6.96
CA MET A 227 -8.79 5.89 7.49
C MET A 227 -9.89 5.79 8.54
N TYR A 228 -10.03 6.80 9.40
CA TYR A 228 -11.13 6.87 10.35
C TYR A 228 -12.51 6.89 9.66
N SER A 229 -12.62 7.58 8.53
CA SER A 229 -13.88 7.63 7.77
C SER A 229 -14.24 6.30 7.10
N PHE A 230 -13.31 5.35 6.96
CA PHE A 230 -13.59 3.96 6.59
C PHE A 230 -14.02 3.07 7.77
N VAL A 231 -13.75 3.46 9.03
CA VAL A 231 -14.07 2.62 10.21
C VAL A 231 -15.57 2.27 10.29
N PRO A 232 -16.54 3.19 10.06
CA PRO A 232 -17.97 2.84 10.11
C PRO A 232 -18.46 2.08 8.87
N ILE A 233 -17.58 1.37 8.15
CA ILE A 233 -17.94 0.60 6.96
C ILE A 233 -18.98 -0.47 7.31
N THR A 234 -20.00 -0.59 6.47
CA THR A 234 -21.05 -1.60 6.59
C THR A 234 -21.08 -2.49 5.35
N HIS A 235 -21.77 -3.60 5.40
CA HIS A 235 -21.90 -4.50 4.25
C HIS A 235 -22.64 -3.89 3.04
N ASP A 236 -23.24 -2.70 3.18
CA ASP A 236 -23.98 -2.02 2.11
C ASP A 236 -23.22 -0.88 1.42
N TRP A 237 -22.05 -0.51 1.92
CA TRP A 237 -21.28 0.57 1.33
C TRP A 237 -20.85 0.25 -0.10
N GLY A 238 -21.19 1.14 -1.01
CA GLY A 238 -20.79 1.11 -2.42
C GLY A 238 -19.90 2.28 -2.79
N ALA A 239 -19.84 2.59 -4.10
CA ALA A 239 -19.00 3.67 -4.62
C ALA A 239 -19.34 5.03 -4.02
N ASP A 240 -20.63 5.31 -3.78
CA ASP A 240 -21.10 6.61 -3.27
C ASP A 240 -20.61 6.87 -1.85
N GLN A 241 -20.74 5.88 -0.95
CA GLN A 241 -20.30 6.00 0.44
C GLN A 241 -18.79 6.04 0.56
N LEU A 242 -18.08 5.34 -0.35
CA LEU A 242 -16.62 5.32 -0.39
C LEU A 242 -16.02 6.59 -1.01
N LEU A 243 -16.81 7.42 -1.70
CA LEU A 243 -16.33 8.62 -2.39
C LEU A 243 -15.62 9.58 -1.42
N LEU A 244 -16.27 9.90 -0.30
CA LEU A 244 -15.72 10.85 0.68
C LEU A 244 -14.44 10.34 1.36
N PRO A 245 -14.38 9.11 1.91
CA PRO A 245 -13.14 8.53 2.41
C PRO A 245 -12.00 8.51 1.39
N GLN A 246 -12.29 8.15 0.16
CA GLN A 246 -11.32 8.08 -0.92
C GLN A 246 -10.83 9.47 -1.38
N ALA A 247 -11.71 10.47 -1.40
CA ALA A 247 -11.35 11.85 -1.68
C ALA A 247 -10.35 12.39 -0.63
N PHE A 248 -10.65 12.20 0.65
CA PHE A 248 -9.71 12.55 1.73
C PHE A 248 -8.38 11.82 1.60
N ARG A 249 -8.41 10.54 1.25
CA ARG A 249 -7.20 9.75 1.02
C ARG A 249 -6.35 10.33 -0.10
N GLY A 250 -6.96 10.62 -1.26
CA GLY A 250 -6.26 11.17 -2.41
C GLY A 250 -5.60 12.52 -2.09
N LEU A 251 -6.33 13.42 -1.43
CA LEU A 251 -5.80 14.71 -1.00
C LEU A 251 -4.64 14.54 -0.01
N ALA A 252 -4.84 13.76 1.05
CA ALA A 252 -3.86 13.56 2.11
C ALA A 252 -2.59 12.86 1.63
N GLN A 253 -2.71 11.93 0.68
CA GLN A 253 -1.59 11.17 0.13
C GLN A 253 -0.53 12.08 -0.51
N GLN A 254 -0.94 13.10 -1.26
CA GLN A 254 -0.01 14.06 -1.84
C GLN A 254 0.74 14.85 -0.77
N PHE A 255 0.02 15.28 0.30
CA PHE A 255 0.60 16.02 1.42
C PHE A 255 1.50 15.15 2.32
N ALA A 256 1.35 13.83 2.30
CA ALA A 256 2.25 12.93 3.02
C ALA A 256 3.49 12.59 2.17
N VAL A 257 3.34 12.27 0.88
CA VAL A 257 4.42 11.76 0.04
C VAL A 257 5.38 12.86 -0.43
N ALA A 258 4.87 13.96 -0.98
CA ALA A 258 5.71 14.97 -1.62
C ALA A 258 6.66 15.69 -0.63
N PRO A 259 6.20 16.14 0.56
CA PRO A 259 7.12 16.75 1.53
C PRO A 259 8.11 15.72 2.10
N THR A 260 7.70 14.46 2.29
CA THR A 260 8.62 13.39 2.74
C THR A 260 9.81 13.26 1.78
N VAL A 261 9.55 13.19 0.46
CA VAL A 261 10.60 13.11 -0.55
C VAL A 261 11.51 14.34 -0.48
N THR A 262 10.92 15.54 -0.45
CA THR A 262 11.68 16.79 -0.50
C THR A 262 12.54 17.00 0.77
N LEU A 263 11.99 16.74 1.95
CA LEU A 263 12.69 16.88 3.23
C LEU A 263 13.83 15.86 3.36
N THR A 264 13.57 14.61 2.94
CA THR A 264 14.51 13.50 3.11
C THR A 264 15.66 13.57 2.12
N LEU A 265 15.35 13.64 0.82
CA LEU A 265 16.38 13.66 -0.21
C LEU A 265 17.04 15.03 -0.35
N GLY A 266 16.31 16.10 -0.01
CA GLY A 266 16.84 17.47 -0.01
C GLY A 266 17.85 17.75 1.10
N SER A 267 17.90 16.96 2.17
CA SER A 267 18.88 17.09 3.26
C SER A 267 20.25 16.53 2.92
N LEU A 268 20.38 15.72 1.86
CA LEU A 268 21.60 15.01 1.52
C LEU A 268 22.44 15.76 0.50
N PRO A 269 23.78 15.66 0.59
CA PRO A 269 24.68 16.17 -0.43
C PRO A 269 24.50 15.40 -1.75
N PRO A 270 24.69 16.05 -2.93
CA PRO A 270 24.46 15.42 -4.24
C PRO A 270 25.23 14.11 -4.46
N ALA A 271 26.42 14.00 -3.91
CA ALA A 271 27.27 12.80 -4.04
C ALA A 271 26.62 11.53 -3.41
N ARG A 272 25.85 11.69 -2.33
CA ARG A 272 25.20 10.58 -1.63
C ARG A 272 23.78 10.30 -2.14
N LEU A 273 23.19 11.22 -2.89
CA LEU A 273 21.80 11.18 -3.30
C LEU A 273 21.44 9.93 -4.12
N LYS A 274 22.34 9.46 -5.00
CA LYS A 274 22.11 8.28 -5.84
C LYS A 274 21.86 7.03 -5.01
N LEU A 275 22.74 6.73 -4.07
CA LEU A 275 22.67 5.52 -3.22
C LEU A 275 21.62 5.62 -2.13
N ALA A 276 21.43 6.80 -1.56
CA ALA A 276 20.43 7.04 -0.51
C ALA A 276 18.99 7.04 -1.04
N SER A 277 18.76 7.51 -2.27
CA SER A 277 17.42 7.45 -2.89
C SER A 277 16.93 6.01 -3.11
N GLY A 278 17.84 5.07 -3.36
CA GLY A 278 17.56 3.63 -3.41
C GLY A 278 16.99 3.12 -2.08
N LEU A 279 17.67 3.46 -0.97
CA LEU A 279 17.22 3.08 0.38
C LEU A 279 15.87 3.70 0.73
N PHE A 280 15.66 4.97 0.39
CA PHE A 280 14.39 5.66 0.61
C PHE A 280 13.22 4.96 -0.11
N ASN A 281 13.41 4.55 -1.37
CA ASN A 281 12.39 3.81 -2.13
C ASN A 281 12.20 2.38 -1.61
N LEU A 282 13.29 1.71 -1.19
CA LEU A 282 13.22 0.41 -0.56
C LEU A 282 12.33 0.45 0.69
N MET A 283 12.51 1.46 1.55
CA MET A 283 11.68 1.63 2.75
C MET A 283 10.20 1.75 2.42
N ARG A 284 9.84 2.48 1.36
CA ARG A 284 8.45 2.60 0.92
C ARG A 284 7.87 1.26 0.45
N ASN A 285 8.60 0.52 -0.35
CA ASN A 285 8.15 -0.78 -0.86
C ASN A 285 8.04 -1.81 0.27
N LEU A 286 9.02 -1.83 1.20
CA LEU A 286 8.98 -2.66 2.40
C LEU A 286 7.76 -2.33 3.28
N GLY A 287 7.47 -1.03 3.45
CA GLY A 287 6.26 -0.58 4.13
C GLY A 287 5.00 -1.11 3.44
N GLY A 288 4.99 -1.11 2.11
CA GLY A 288 3.89 -1.67 1.31
C GLY A 288 3.67 -3.16 1.56
N ALA A 289 4.72 -3.97 1.45
CA ALA A 289 4.67 -5.41 1.68
C ALA A 289 4.23 -5.75 3.11
N ILE A 290 4.84 -5.11 4.10
CA ILE A 290 4.46 -5.30 5.51
C ILE A 290 3.03 -4.82 5.78
N GLY A 291 2.62 -3.70 5.17
CA GLY A 291 1.27 -3.18 5.29
C GLY A 291 0.20 -4.13 4.77
N ILE A 292 0.42 -4.73 3.59
CA ILE A 292 -0.48 -5.74 3.00
C ILE A 292 -0.53 -6.99 3.90
N ALA A 293 0.63 -7.52 4.31
CA ALA A 293 0.72 -8.70 5.17
C ALA A 293 0.01 -8.49 6.51
N LEU A 294 0.22 -7.33 7.14
CA LEU A 294 -0.42 -6.96 8.40
C LEU A 294 -1.94 -6.89 8.24
N CYS A 295 -2.43 -6.25 7.18
CA CYS A 295 -3.85 -6.16 6.89
C CYS A 295 -4.46 -7.54 6.58
N GLY A 296 -3.76 -8.39 5.82
CA GLY A 296 -4.18 -9.76 5.54
C GLY A 296 -4.32 -10.60 6.81
N THR A 297 -3.35 -10.51 7.72
CA THR A 297 -3.38 -11.18 9.02
C THR A 297 -4.54 -10.68 9.88
N VAL A 298 -4.70 -9.35 10.00
CA VAL A 298 -5.81 -8.76 10.75
C VAL A 298 -7.15 -9.19 10.17
N LEU A 299 -7.31 -9.18 8.84
CA LEU A 299 -8.55 -9.64 8.20
C LEU A 299 -8.85 -11.10 8.53
N ASN A 300 -7.85 -11.98 8.49
CA ASN A 300 -8.04 -13.40 8.79
C ASN A 300 -8.41 -13.60 10.26
N ASP A 301 -7.61 -13.09 11.19
CA ASP A 301 -7.78 -13.29 12.62
C ASP A 301 -9.06 -12.63 13.14
N ARG A 302 -9.33 -11.39 12.69
CA ARG A 302 -10.52 -10.66 13.12
C ARG A 302 -11.80 -11.23 12.51
N THR A 303 -11.76 -11.70 11.26
CA THR A 303 -12.91 -12.41 10.68
C THR A 303 -13.27 -13.63 11.54
N ASN A 304 -12.29 -14.45 11.92
CA ASN A 304 -12.52 -15.61 12.77
C ASN A 304 -13.06 -15.21 14.15
N LEU A 305 -12.49 -14.17 14.76
CA LEU A 305 -12.93 -13.67 16.06
C LEU A 305 -14.37 -13.13 16.02
N HIS A 306 -14.68 -12.28 15.04
CA HIS A 306 -16.03 -11.70 14.90
C HIS A 306 -17.05 -12.78 14.51
N TYR A 307 -16.67 -13.71 13.63
CA TYR A 307 -17.53 -14.84 13.28
C TYR A 307 -17.86 -15.72 14.50
N SER A 308 -16.86 -16.06 15.32
CA SER A 308 -17.07 -16.81 16.57
C SER A 308 -18.04 -16.08 17.52
N ARG A 309 -17.84 -14.77 17.73
CA ARG A 309 -18.73 -13.96 18.57
C ARG A 309 -20.15 -13.88 18.03
N LEU A 310 -20.32 -13.75 16.72
CA LEU A 310 -21.64 -13.78 16.10
C LEU A 310 -22.29 -15.16 16.23
N ALA A 311 -21.50 -16.24 16.02
CA ALA A 311 -21.98 -17.62 16.14
C ALA A 311 -22.48 -17.94 17.56
N ASP A 312 -21.87 -17.41 18.61
CA ASP A 312 -22.33 -17.57 20.00
C ASP A 312 -23.75 -17.06 20.22
N HIS A 313 -24.17 -16.07 19.44
CA HIS A 313 -25.53 -15.52 19.46
C HIS A 313 -26.50 -16.24 18.50
N LEU A 314 -26.01 -17.11 17.62
CA LEU A 314 -26.81 -17.92 16.68
C LEU A 314 -27.19 -19.28 17.31
N ASN A 315 -27.89 -19.25 18.44
CA ASN A 315 -28.36 -20.45 19.12
C ASN A 315 -29.89 -20.58 19.02
N ASN A 316 -30.40 -21.76 19.25
CA ASN A 316 -31.83 -22.06 19.12
C ASN A 316 -32.74 -21.28 20.10
N ALA A 317 -32.19 -20.63 21.12
CA ALA A 317 -32.92 -19.77 22.03
C ALA A 317 -33.17 -18.36 21.44
N ASN A 318 -32.47 -17.99 20.32
CA ASN A 318 -32.67 -16.74 19.64
C ASN A 318 -33.89 -16.82 18.69
N LEU A 319 -35.01 -16.22 19.12
CA LEU A 319 -36.25 -16.23 18.35
C LEU A 319 -36.13 -15.61 16.96
N ALA A 320 -35.32 -14.50 16.84
CA ALA A 320 -35.12 -13.86 15.56
C ALA A 320 -34.37 -14.75 14.58
N MET A 321 -33.40 -15.55 15.08
CA MET A 321 -32.69 -16.54 14.27
C MET A 321 -33.62 -17.66 13.83
N SER A 322 -34.44 -18.23 14.73
CA SER A 322 -35.37 -19.31 14.39
C SER A 322 -36.39 -18.85 13.35
N ASP A 323 -36.95 -17.65 13.50
CA ASP A 323 -37.84 -17.03 12.55
C ASP A 323 -37.17 -16.82 11.17
N PHE A 324 -35.94 -16.34 11.15
CA PHE A 324 -35.18 -16.16 9.90
C PHE A 324 -34.97 -17.48 9.17
N VAL A 325 -34.55 -18.53 9.91
CA VAL A 325 -34.30 -19.85 9.33
C VAL A 325 -35.58 -20.46 8.80
N GLN A 326 -36.73 -20.35 9.56
CA GLN A 326 -38.04 -20.88 9.13
C GLN A 326 -38.54 -20.16 7.86
N ARG A 327 -38.48 -18.82 7.81
CA ARG A 327 -38.88 -18.05 6.62
C ARG A 327 -38.01 -18.36 5.41
N SER A 328 -36.70 -18.46 5.61
CA SER A 328 -35.74 -18.81 4.54
C SER A 328 -36.00 -20.24 4.03
N ALA A 329 -36.20 -21.22 4.93
CA ALA A 329 -36.56 -22.58 4.55
C ALA A 329 -37.89 -22.67 3.82
N ALA A 330 -38.93 -21.93 4.27
CA ALA A 330 -40.19 -21.86 3.57
C ALA A 330 -40.04 -21.32 2.13
N ASN A 331 -39.26 -20.26 1.94
CA ASN A 331 -38.97 -19.73 0.61
C ASN A 331 -38.29 -20.76 -0.31
N PHE A 332 -37.31 -21.51 0.21
CA PHE A 332 -36.64 -22.57 -0.55
C PHE A 332 -37.56 -23.74 -0.88
N THR A 333 -38.49 -24.08 0.03
CA THR A 333 -39.50 -25.12 -0.22
C THR A 333 -40.47 -24.69 -1.34
N VAL A 334 -40.91 -23.42 -1.39
CA VAL A 334 -41.71 -22.87 -2.48
C VAL A 334 -40.98 -22.95 -3.83
N GLN A 335 -39.66 -22.88 -3.82
CA GLN A 335 -38.81 -23.06 -5.01
C GLN A 335 -38.60 -24.53 -5.42
N GLY A 336 -39.26 -25.48 -4.75
CA GLY A 336 -39.23 -26.90 -5.09
C GLY A 336 -38.12 -27.71 -4.39
N ILE A 337 -37.44 -27.14 -3.40
CA ILE A 337 -36.41 -27.84 -2.60
C ILE A 337 -37.12 -28.65 -1.52
N SER A 338 -36.65 -29.90 -1.27
CA SER A 338 -37.22 -30.73 -0.19
C SER A 338 -37.05 -30.08 1.20
N PRO A 339 -37.99 -30.30 2.15
CA PRO A 339 -37.96 -29.60 3.44
C PRO A 339 -36.65 -29.71 4.20
N ASP A 340 -36.00 -30.88 4.22
CA ASP A 340 -34.71 -31.10 4.91
C ASP A 340 -33.56 -30.36 4.20
N ALA A 341 -33.55 -30.37 2.87
CA ALA A 341 -32.57 -29.60 2.08
C ALA A 341 -32.80 -28.09 2.20
N ALA A 342 -34.06 -27.63 2.28
CA ALA A 342 -34.42 -26.25 2.47
C ALA A 342 -33.95 -25.71 3.85
N GLN A 343 -34.07 -26.50 4.91
CA GLN A 343 -33.58 -26.14 6.22
C GLN A 343 -32.04 -26.04 6.23
N THR A 344 -31.37 -26.99 5.60
CA THR A 344 -29.89 -26.95 5.45
C THR A 344 -29.44 -25.73 4.64
N ALA A 345 -30.14 -25.39 3.57
CA ALA A 345 -29.87 -24.20 2.76
C ALA A 345 -30.09 -22.90 3.55
N ALA A 346 -31.15 -22.83 4.38
CA ALA A 346 -31.41 -21.69 5.24
C ALA A 346 -30.31 -21.46 6.27
N LEU A 347 -29.82 -22.53 6.91
CA LEU A 347 -28.68 -22.46 7.83
C LEU A 347 -27.37 -22.04 7.14
N LYS A 348 -27.10 -22.54 5.94
CA LYS A 348 -25.95 -22.08 5.13
C LYS A 348 -26.05 -20.61 4.76
N ASN A 349 -27.27 -20.14 4.43
CA ASN A 349 -27.49 -18.72 4.14
C ASN A 349 -27.24 -17.86 5.38
N LEU A 350 -27.72 -18.28 6.56
CA LEU A 350 -27.45 -17.58 7.81
C LEU A 350 -25.96 -17.52 8.14
N SER A 351 -25.24 -18.63 7.99
CA SER A 351 -23.80 -18.66 8.23
C SER A 351 -23.02 -17.78 7.24
N ALA A 352 -23.45 -17.71 5.99
CA ALA A 352 -22.86 -16.83 4.99
C ALA A 352 -23.09 -15.35 5.32
N LEU A 353 -24.28 -14.98 5.82
CA LEU A 353 -24.57 -13.63 6.30
C LEU A 353 -23.71 -13.26 7.51
N ALA A 354 -23.59 -14.16 8.49
CA ALA A 354 -22.74 -13.94 9.65
C ALA A 354 -21.25 -13.80 9.26
N LEU A 355 -20.78 -14.60 8.31
CA LEU A 355 -19.43 -14.48 7.79
C LEU A 355 -19.19 -13.16 7.05
N ARG A 356 -20.16 -12.72 6.24
CA ARG A 356 -20.09 -11.42 5.55
C ARG A 356 -19.99 -10.27 6.55
N GLU A 357 -20.80 -10.30 7.60
CA GLU A 357 -20.77 -9.29 8.66
C GLU A 357 -19.46 -9.32 9.44
N ALA A 358 -18.98 -10.52 9.81
CA ALA A 358 -17.68 -10.69 10.47
C ALA A 358 -16.52 -10.14 9.63
N ARG A 359 -16.54 -10.39 8.31
CA ARG A 359 -15.56 -9.81 7.37
C ARG A 359 -15.65 -8.29 7.34
N THR A 360 -16.85 -7.73 7.28
CA THR A 360 -17.05 -6.27 7.28
C THR A 360 -16.45 -5.62 8.52
N GLN A 361 -16.66 -6.21 9.70
CA GLN A 361 -16.06 -5.74 10.95
C GLN A 361 -14.52 -5.89 10.95
N ALA A 362 -13.98 -6.95 10.35
CA ALA A 362 -12.55 -7.14 10.21
C ALA A 362 -11.91 -6.07 9.29
N PHE A 363 -12.60 -5.62 8.22
CA PHE A 363 -12.15 -4.47 7.42
C PHE A 363 -12.12 -3.17 8.23
N SER A 364 -13.12 -2.93 9.07
CA SER A 364 -13.14 -1.80 10.01
C SER A 364 -11.91 -1.81 10.93
N ASP A 365 -11.60 -2.97 11.53
CA ASP A 365 -10.43 -3.15 12.39
C ASP A 365 -9.11 -2.87 11.65
N ALA A 366 -8.99 -3.32 10.40
CA ALA A 366 -7.82 -3.07 9.56
C ALA A 366 -7.62 -1.58 9.26
N PHE A 367 -8.69 -0.86 8.89
CA PHE A 367 -8.63 0.59 8.67
C PHE A 367 -8.29 1.34 9.97
N TYR A 368 -8.86 0.92 11.10
CA TYR A 368 -8.54 1.49 12.41
C TYR A 368 -7.05 1.32 12.78
N LEU A 369 -6.46 0.16 12.50
CA LEU A 369 -5.04 -0.10 12.74
C LEU A 369 -4.15 0.83 11.91
N ILE A 370 -4.46 1.03 10.62
CA ILE A 370 -3.71 1.95 9.75
C ILE A 370 -3.85 3.39 10.28
N MET A 371 -5.05 3.81 10.68
CA MET A 371 -5.29 5.12 11.27
C MET A 371 -4.36 5.37 12.47
N MET A 372 -4.29 4.43 13.40
CA MET A 372 -3.41 4.53 14.58
C MET A 372 -1.94 4.66 14.20
N GLY A 373 -1.49 3.88 13.20
CA GLY A 373 -0.12 3.98 12.68
C GLY A 373 0.20 5.38 12.14
N PHE A 374 -0.72 6.01 11.40
CA PHE A 374 -0.53 7.36 10.87
C PHE A 374 -0.57 8.44 11.95
N LEU A 375 -1.42 8.31 12.97
CA LEU A 375 -1.42 9.21 14.12
C LEU A 375 -0.09 9.16 14.88
N LEU A 376 0.42 7.95 15.13
CA LEU A 376 1.72 7.76 15.77
C LEU A 376 2.86 8.35 14.91
N ALA A 377 2.81 8.15 13.59
CA ALA A 377 3.77 8.74 12.67
C ALA A 377 3.74 10.28 12.71
N ALA A 378 2.55 10.90 12.77
CA ALA A 378 2.41 12.35 12.83
C ALA A 378 3.08 12.94 14.08
N LEU A 379 3.07 12.24 15.22
CA LEU A 379 3.74 12.67 16.45
C LEU A 379 5.27 12.75 16.31
N LEU A 380 5.86 12.05 15.35
CA LEU A 380 7.31 12.06 15.12
C LEU A 380 7.77 13.19 14.19
N VAL A 381 6.85 13.86 13.48
CA VAL A 381 7.20 14.95 12.55
C VAL A 381 7.97 16.09 13.19
N PRO A 382 7.64 16.58 14.39
CA PRO A 382 8.38 17.66 15.05
C PRO A 382 9.85 17.34 15.32
N LEU A 383 10.20 16.04 15.32
CA LEU A 383 11.58 15.58 15.52
C LEU A 383 12.48 15.80 14.31
N MET A 384 11.93 16.09 13.11
CA MET A 384 12.71 16.44 11.93
C MET A 384 13.37 17.83 12.10
N LYS A 385 14.60 17.95 11.62
CA LYS A 385 15.29 19.26 11.59
C LYS A 385 14.61 20.17 10.54
N LYS A 386 14.60 21.47 10.83
CA LYS A 386 14.13 22.48 9.87
C LYS A 386 15.03 22.43 8.62
N PRO A 387 14.47 22.37 7.40
CA PRO A 387 15.30 22.51 6.23
C PRO A 387 16.01 23.87 6.25
N PRO A 388 17.27 23.95 5.76
CA PRO A 388 17.95 25.23 5.62
C PRO A 388 17.07 26.15 4.75
N ALA A 389 16.88 27.39 5.20
CA ALA A 389 16.19 28.41 4.41
C ALA A 389 16.99 28.67 3.12
N HIS A 390 16.36 28.43 1.97
CA HIS A 390 16.90 28.73 0.65
C HIS A 390 16.40 30.07 0.15
#